data_6dc9a3cbc8cf4fd1fcb73d4baedc1dc7
#
_entry.id   6dc9a3cbc8cf4fd1fcb73d4baedc1dc7
#
_cell.length_a   1.000
_cell.length_b   1.000
_cell.length_c   1.000
_cell.angle_alpha   90.00
_cell.angle_beta   90.00
_cell.angle_gamma   90.00
#
_symmetry.space_group_name_H-M   'P 1'
#
loop_
_entity.id
_entity.type
_entity.pdbx_description
1 polymer ?
#
loop_
_entity_poly.entity_id
_entity_poly.type
_entity_poly.pdbx_seq_one_letter_code
_entity_poly.pdbx_strand_id
1 'polypeptide(L)'
;FQTIAGAAAAESSVHKIMFALFMPTGACLYLFTMGFGSVFTRHSQPKDMVRNGIKLLIYQGISNLCYAAVMTVSYAIRNSITGEVAGSREVFEASRYFMLTFVNIFFISGMCYLVLALYRKFNVKLGGYIISALIVGIVTPFTKLLVSDNQALNWLLDMTFGGKGETSFCFFPYLSYVFLGYVFAK
;
A
#
# COMPACT_ATOMS: atom_id res chain seq x y z
N PHE A 1 -16.61 1.24 10.80
CA PHE A 1 -16.39 1.07 12.25
C PHE A 1 -16.44 2.40 13.02
N GLN A 2 -17.45 3.22 12.81
CA GLN A 2 -17.73 4.32 13.71
C GLN A 2 -18.78 3.85 14.72
N THR A 3 -18.35 3.08 15.70
CA THR A 3 -19.10 2.97 16.95
C THR A 3 -19.06 4.34 17.63
N ILE A 4 -20.07 4.67 18.46
CA ILE A 4 -20.14 5.93 19.22
C ILE A 4 -18.81 6.20 19.96
N ALA A 5 -18.17 5.17 20.49
CA ALA A 5 -16.82 5.26 21.09
C ALA A 5 -15.73 5.59 20.07
N GLY A 6 -15.81 5.09 18.83
CA GLY A 6 -14.88 5.40 17.76
C GLY A 6 -15.01 6.84 17.25
N ALA A 7 -16.22 7.38 17.17
CA ALA A 7 -16.42 8.77 16.79
C ALA A 7 -15.85 9.74 17.84
N ALA A 8 -16.10 9.49 19.13
CA ALA A 8 -15.54 10.30 20.22
C ALA A 8 -14.02 10.20 20.30
N ALA A 9 -13.44 9.02 20.04
CA ALA A 9 -11.98 8.85 19.98
C ALA A 9 -11.37 9.54 18.74
N ALA A 10 -12.05 9.51 17.59
CA ALA A 10 -11.59 10.16 16.37
C ALA A 10 -11.56 11.70 16.49
N GLU A 11 -12.40 12.28 17.34
CA GLU A 11 -12.40 13.73 17.61
C GLU A 11 -11.32 14.16 18.60
N SER A 12 -10.75 13.24 19.37
CA SER A 12 -9.71 13.60 20.34
C SER A 12 -8.44 14.09 19.63
N SER A 13 -7.86 15.17 20.11
CA SER A 13 -6.60 15.73 19.58
C SER A 13 -5.47 14.71 19.65
N VAL A 14 -5.45 13.86 20.68
CA VAL A 14 -4.48 12.78 20.84
C VAL A 14 -4.60 11.75 19.71
N HIS A 15 -5.82 11.33 19.37
CA HIS A 15 -6.04 10.41 18.26
C HIS A 15 -5.56 10.99 16.92
N LYS A 16 -5.86 12.27 16.65
CA LYS A 16 -5.40 12.96 15.42
C LYS A 16 -3.89 13.03 15.35
N ILE A 17 -3.21 13.36 16.45
CA ILE A 17 -1.75 13.40 16.53
C ILE A 17 -1.16 12.00 16.33
N MET A 18 -1.68 11.01 17.06
CA MET A 18 -1.23 9.61 16.94
C MET A 18 -1.40 9.10 15.50
N PHE A 19 -2.57 9.33 14.90
CA PHE A 19 -2.84 8.91 13.54
C PHE A 19 -1.93 9.62 12.52
N ALA A 20 -1.71 10.93 12.66
CA ALA A 20 -0.84 11.70 11.76
C ALA A 20 0.65 11.31 11.87
N LEU A 21 1.12 10.93 13.06
CA LEU A 21 2.51 10.57 13.29
C LEU A 21 2.80 9.09 12.99
N PHE A 22 1.94 8.18 13.45
CA PHE A 22 2.25 6.74 13.41
C PHE A 22 1.84 6.07 12.10
N MET A 23 0.77 6.52 11.45
CA MET A 23 0.32 5.85 10.25
C MET A 23 1.29 6.00 9.06
N PRO A 24 1.73 7.22 8.68
CA PRO A 24 2.72 7.36 7.62
C PRO A 24 4.11 6.86 8.02
N THR A 25 4.52 7.09 9.28
CA THR A 25 5.86 6.74 9.76
C THR A 25 6.06 5.23 9.83
N GLY A 26 5.04 4.48 10.27
CA GLY A 26 5.11 3.01 10.36
C GLY A 26 5.35 2.34 9.02
N ALA A 27 4.65 2.76 7.98
CA ALA A 27 4.83 2.23 6.63
C ALA A 27 6.21 2.59 6.05
N CYS A 28 6.65 3.84 6.23
CA CYS A 28 7.97 4.30 5.78
C CYS A 28 9.09 3.52 6.46
N LEU A 29 9.02 3.36 7.79
CA LEU A 29 10.01 2.62 8.57
C LEU A 29 10.04 1.14 8.18
N TYR A 30 8.87 0.52 8.00
CA TYR A 30 8.78 -0.87 7.54
C TYR A 30 9.45 -1.05 6.18
N LEU A 31 9.19 -0.19 5.22
CA LEU A 31 9.77 -0.28 3.88
C LEU A 31 11.27 0.06 3.87
N PHE A 32 11.69 1.00 4.70
CA PHE A 32 13.11 1.27 4.91
C PHE A 32 13.82 0.03 5.47
N THR A 33 13.29 -0.60 6.52
CA THR A 33 13.86 -1.81 7.11
C THR A 33 13.82 -3.00 6.14
N MET A 34 12.82 -3.09 5.27
CA MET A 34 12.76 -4.08 4.20
C MET A 34 13.91 -3.88 3.19
N GLY A 35 14.15 -2.65 2.76
CA GLY A 35 15.28 -2.30 1.89
C GLY A 35 16.62 -2.62 2.55
N PHE A 36 16.80 -2.19 3.79
CA PHE A 36 17.97 -2.46 4.61
C PHE A 36 18.21 -3.98 4.79
N GLY A 37 17.20 -4.72 5.23
CA GLY A 37 17.28 -6.16 5.45
C GLY A 37 17.55 -6.96 4.17
N SER A 38 17.16 -6.44 3.01
CA SER A 38 17.39 -7.10 1.71
C SER A 38 18.88 -7.32 1.41
N VAL A 39 19.77 -6.54 2.02
CA VAL A 39 21.22 -6.67 1.88
C VAL A 39 21.79 -7.84 2.67
N PHE A 40 21.23 -8.07 3.86
CA PHE A 40 21.74 -9.07 4.83
C PHE A 40 21.06 -10.42 4.72
N THR A 41 19.95 -10.54 4.00
CA THR A 41 19.23 -11.80 3.88
C THR A 41 20.01 -12.82 3.04
N ARG A 42 20.00 -14.09 3.48
CA ARG A 42 20.56 -15.21 2.72
C ARG A 42 19.88 -15.40 1.35
N HIS A 43 18.65 -14.94 1.22
CA HIS A 43 17.84 -14.98 -0.02
C HIS A 43 17.93 -13.67 -0.80
N SER A 44 19.14 -13.14 -0.95
CA SER A 44 19.40 -11.87 -1.62
C SER A 44 19.55 -12.00 -3.16
N GLN A 45 19.41 -13.20 -3.70
CA GLN A 45 19.45 -13.41 -5.14
C GLN A 45 18.19 -12.83 -5.83
N PRO A 46 18.31 -12.33 -7.08
CA PRO A 46 17.18 -11.79 -7.82
C PRO A 46 15.97 -12.75 -7.90
N LYS A 47 16.23 -14.04 -8.08
CA LYS A 47 15.17 -15.08 -8.14
C LYS A 47 14.39 -15.19 -6.84
N ASP A 48 15.08 -15.16 -5.70
CA ASP A 48 14.43 -15.24 -4.38
C ASP A 48 13.61 -13.98 -4.10
N MET A 49 14.11 -12.83 -4.49
CA MET A 49 13.38 -11.55 -4.37
C MET A 49 12.10 -11.57 -5.22
N VAL A 50 12.16 -12.05 -6.47
CA VAL A 50 10.97 -12.21 -7.31
C VAL A 50 9.97 -13.15 -6.64
N ARG A 51 10.43 -14.32 -6.15
CA ARG A 51 9.56 -15.26 -5.45
C ARG A 51 8.89 -14.65 -4.23
N ASN A 52 9.61 -13.89 -3.42
CA ASN A 52 9.07 -13.21 -2.25
C ASN A 52 8.10 -12.09 -2.65
N GLY A 53 8.41 -11.32 -3.68
CA GLY A 53 7.52 -10.31 -4.24
C GLY A 53 6.18 -10.91 -4.69
N ILE A 54 6.23 -12.01 -5.46
CA ILE A 54 5.02 -12.72 -5.92
C ILE A 54 4.20 -13.26 -4.74
N LYS A 55 4.85 -13.84 -3.71
CA LYS A 55 4.16 -14.31 -2.51
C LYS A 55 3.40 -13.17 -1.81
N LEU A 56 4.01 -11.99 -1.69
CA LEU A 56 3.35 -10.83 -1.07
C LEU A 56 2.17 -10.35 -1.91
N LEU A 57 2.25 -10.38 -3.24
CA LEU A 57 1.13 -10.06 -4.10
C LEU A 57 -0.02 -11.07 -3.97
N ILE A 58 0.30 -12.36 -3.79
CA ILE A 58 -0.72 -13.38 -3.50
C ILE A 58 -1.36 -13.11 -2.12
N TYR A 59 -0.57 -12.79 -1.11
CA TYR A 59 -1.09 -12.43 0.22
C TYR A 59 -1.97 -11.18 0.18
N GLN A 60 -1.65 -10.21 -0.68
CA GLN A 60 -2.51 -9.08 -0.97
C GLN A 60 -3.89 -9.52 -1.48
N GLY A 61 -3.92 -10.42 -2.47
CA GLY A 61 -5.18 -10.97 -3.00
C GLY A 61 -6.00 -11.68 -1.92
N ILE A 62 -5.35 -12.53 -1.11
CA ILE A 62 -6.00 -13.22 0.01
C ILE A 62 -6.53 -12.22 1.03
N SER A 63 -5.74 -11.21 1.39
CA SER A 63 -6.14 -10.14 2.31
C SER A 63 -7.38 -9.40 1.81
N ASN A 64 -7.40 -9.03 0.54
CA ASN A 64 -8.54 -8.34 -0.07
C ASN A 64 -9.81 -9.22 -0.05
N LEU A 65 -9.66 -10.51 -0.33
CA LEU A 65 -10.77 -11.47 -0.24
C LEU A 65 -11.31 -11.57 1.19
N CYS A 66 -10.42 -11.64 2.20
CA CYS A 66 -10.81 -11.64 3.61
C CYS A 66 -11.54 -10.35 4.00
N TYR A 67 -11.06 -9.19 3.57
CA TYR A 67 -11.74 -7.91 3.82
C TYR A 67 -13.11 -7.86 3.18
N ALA A 68 -13.25 -8.30 1.93
CA ALA A 68 -14.54 -8.38 1.25
C ALA A 68 -15.52 -9.30 1.98
N ALA A 69 -15.06 -10.47 2.45
CA ALA A 69 -15.87 -11.40 3.23
C ALA A 69 -16.32 -10.79 4.57
N VAL A 70 -15.40 -10.15 5.31
CA VAL A 70 -15.73 -9.48 6.59
C VAL A 70 -16.74 -8.36 6.37
N MET A 71 -16.59 -7.56 5.31
CA MET A 71 -17.54 -6.50 4.98
C MET A 71 -18.92 -7.07 4.67
N THR A 72 -19.00 -8.12 3.87
CA THR A 72 -20.26 -8.79 3.52
C THR A 72 -20.97 -9.30 4.78
N VAL A 73 -20.25 -9.99 5.67
CA VAL A 73 -20.79 -10.48 6.94
C VAL A 73 -21.23 -9.33 7.85
N SER A 74 -20.44 -8.26 7.94
CA SER A 74 -20.76 -7.09 8.77
C SER A 74 -22.06 -6.40 8.28
N TYR A 75 -22.27 -6.29 6.98
CA TYR A 75 -23.52 -5.77 6.41
C TYR A 75 -24.71 -6.70 6.70
N ALA A 76 -24.54 -8.01 6.57
CA ALA A 76 -25.59 -8.98 6.89
C ALA A 76 -26.03 -8.91 8.36
N ILE A 77 -25.08 -8.81 9.29
CA ILE A 77 -25.34 -8.67 10.73
C ILE A 77 -26.05 -7.33 11.00
N ARG A 78 -25.57 -6.23 10.43
CA ARG A 78 -26.19 -4.92 10.58
C ARG A 78 -27.65 -4.94 10.12
N ASN A 79 -27.93 -5.46 8.94
CA ASN A 79 -29.28 -5.57 8.40
C ASN A 79 -30.22 -6.40 9.30
N SER A 80 -29.68 -7.48 9.93
CA SER A 80 -30.45 -8.30 10.87
C SER A 80 -30.78 -7.55 12.16
N ILE A 81 -29.95 -6.62 12.60
CA ILE A 81 -30.15 -5.87 13.85
C ILE A 81 -31.03 -4.63 13.63
N THR A 82 -30.78 -3.88 12.54
CA THR A 82 -31.45 -2.59 12.30
C THR A 82 -32.77 -2.73 11.54
N GLY A 83 -33.03 -3.90 10.93
CA GLY A 83 -34.16 -4.10 10.02
C GLY A 83 -34.07 -3.30 8.72
N GLU A 84 -32.99 -2.52 8.54
CA GLU A 84 -32.70 -1.81 7.30
C GLU A 84 -32.09 -2.80 6.30
N VAL A 85 -32.80 -3.06 5.22
CA VAL A 85 -32.26 -3.83 4.11
C VAL A 85 -31.35 -2.89 3.31
N ALA A 86 -30.08 -2.80 3.68
CA ALA A 86 -29.08 -2.27 2.73
C ALA A 86 -29.20 -3.09 1.45
N GLY A 87 -29.45 -2.42 0.33
CA GLY A 87 -29.71 -3.11 -0.91
C GLY A 87 -28.55 -4.06 -1.22
N SER A 88 -28.86 -5.26 -1.68
CA SER A 88 -27.84 -6.28 -2.08
C SER A 88 -26.78 -5.69 -3.02
N ARG A 89 -27.13 -4.66 -3.76
CA ARG A 89 -26.23 -3.91 -4.65
C ARG A 89 -25.18 -3.11 -3.89
N GLU A 90 -25.53 -2.43 -2.78
CA GLU A 90 -24.57 -1.66 -1.98
C GLU A 90 -23.52 -2.56 -1.32
N VAL A 91 -23.96 -3.70 -0.80
CA VAL A 91 -23.07 -4.72 -0.22
C VAL A 91 -22.13 -5.27 -1.30
N PHE A 92 -22.67 -5.55 -2.48
CA PHE A 92 -21.87 -6.06 -3.59
C PHE A 92 -20.83 -5.03 -4.07
N GLU A 93 -21.22 -3.77 -4.23
CA GLU A 93 -20.29 -2.70 -4.67
C GLU A 93 -19.19 -2.45 -3.63
N ALA A 94 -19.54 -2.42 -2.33
CA ALA A 94 -18.54 -2.28 -1.26
C ALA A 94 -17.57 -3.47 -1.24
N SER A 95 -18.07 -4.70 -1.35
CA SER A 95 -17.24 -5.89 -1.39
C SER A 95 -16.33 -5.93 -2.61
N ARG A 96 -16.85 -5.54 -3.77
CA ARG A 96 -16.10 -5.44 -5.03
C ARG A 96 -14.99 -4.39 -4.92
N TYR A 97 -15.26 -3.25 -4.29
CA TYR A 97 -14.26 -2.22 -4.05
C TYR A 97 -13.07 -2.79 -3.26
N PHE A 98 -13.33 -3.45 -2.12
CA PHE A 98 -12.26 -4.07 -1.33
C PHE A 98 -11.52 -5.18 -2.08
N MET A 99 -12.22 -6.00 -2.87
CA MET A 99 -11.57 -7.04 -3.66
C MET A 99 -10.60 -6.50 -4.71
N LEU A 100 -10.99 -5.44 -5.42
CA LEU A 100 -10.29 -5.00 -6.62
C LEU A 100 -9.38 -3.79 -6.39
N THR A 101 -9.73 -2.90 -5.47
CA THR A 101 -9.09 -1.59 -5.37
C THR A 101 -8.32 -1.36 -4.08
N PHE A 102 -8.56 -2.18 -3.05
CA PHE A 102 -7.89 -1.98 -1.76
C PHE A 102 -6.41 -2.35 -1.84
N VAL A 103 -5.55 -1.34 -1.75
CA VAL A 103 -4.10 -1.49 -1.76
C VAL A 103 -3.60 -1.37 -0.33
N ASN A 104 -2.84 -2.37 0.12
CA ASN A 104 -2.21 -2.37 1.42
C ASN A 104 -0.69 -2.56 1.32
N ILE A 105 -0.03 -2.66 2.46
CA ILE A 105 1.43 -2.78 2.57
C ILE A 105 2.00 -3.99 1.82
N PHE A 106 1.23 -5.09 1.67
CA PHE A 106 1.71 -6.28 0.95
C PHE A 106 1.89 -6.03 -0.53
N PHE A 107 0.98 -5.27 -1.16
CA PHE A 107 1.11 -4.88 -2.56
C PHE A 107 2.38 -4.08 -2.78
N ILE A 108 2.58 -3.02 -1.98
CA ILE A 108 3.74 -2.14 -2.11
C ILE A 108 5.03 -2.92 -1.88
N SER A 109 5.08 -3.72 -0.81
CA SER A 109 6.25 -4.54 -0.49
C SER A 109 6.56 -5.55 -1.61
N GLY A 110 5.52 -6.18 -2.17
CA GLY A 110 5.65 -7.10 -3.29
C GLY A 110 6.26 -6.41 -4.51
N MET A 111 5.72 -5.26 -4.90
CA MET A 111 6.24 -4.45 -6.00
C MET A 111 7.67 -3.96 -5.74
N CYS A 112 7.99 -3.52 -4.52
CA CYS A 112 9.33 -3.11 -4.14
C CYS A 112 10.34 -4.26 -4.25
N TYR A 113 9.98 -5.49 -3.86
CA TYR A 113 10.83 -6.65 -4.05
C TYR A 113 11.10 -6.95 -5.53
N LEU A 114 10.09 -6.79 -6.40
CA LEU A 114 10.27 -6.97 -7.84
C LEU A 114 11.22 -5.92 -8.42
N VAL A 115 11.10 -4.66 -7.99
CA VAL A 115 12.02 -3.59 -8.41
C VAL A 115 13.44 -3.85 -7.89
N LEU A 116 13.61 -4.23 -6.63
CA LEU A 116 14.93 -4.59 -6.09
C LEU A 116 15.55 -5.77 -6.83
N ALA A 117 14.75 -6.79 -7.19
CA ALA A 117 15.20 -7.92 -7.99
C ALA A 117 15.70 -7.49 -9.37
N LEU A 118 15.00 -6.55 -9.99
CA LEU A 118 15.39 -5.98 -11.29
C LEU A 118 16.72 -5.22 -11.18
N TYR A 119 16.86 -4.36 -10.17
CA TYR A 119 18.09 -3.62 -9.93
C TYR A 119 19.30 -4.54 -9.68
N ARG A 120 19.10 -5.61 -8.92
CA ARG A 120 20.14 -6.63 -8.71
C ARG A 120 20.45 -7.43 -9.96
N LYS A 121 19.45 -7.80 -10.75
CA LYS A 121 19.65 -8.51 -12.01
C LYS A 121 20.52 -7.70 -12.97
N PHE A 122 20.33 -6.39 -13.02
CA PHE A 122 21.11 -5.49 -13.86
C PHE A 122 22.41 -4.99 -13.20
N ASN A 123 22.75 -5.51 -12.01
CA ASN A 123 23.95 -5.10 -11.26
C ASN A 123 24.06 -3.58 -11.09
N VAL A 124 22.92 -2.91 -10.81
CA VAL A 124 22.89 -1.47 -10.62
C VAL A 124 23.80 -1.09 -9.45
N LYS A 125 24.71 -0.15 -9.68
CA LYS A 125 25.64 0.35 -8.67
C LYS A 125 24.90 1.17 -7.61
N LEU A 126 25.51 1.35 -6.44
CA LEU A 126 24.94 2.10 -5.32
C LEU A 126 24.42 3.49 -5.72
N GLY A 127 25.19 4.19 -6.57
CA GLY A 127 24.76 5.49 -7.11
C GLY A 127 23.40 5.45 -7.86
N GLY A 128 23.10 4.33 -8.52
CA GLY A 128 21.81 4.15 -9.19
C GLY A 128 20.64 4.10 -8.23
N TYR A 129 20.79 3.47 -7.05
CA TYR A 129 19.77 3.46 -5.99
C TYR A 129 19.55 4.86 -5.41
N ILE A 130 20.65 5.62 -5.17
CA ILE A 130 20.57 7.00 -4.68
C ILE A 130 19.85 7.89 -5.68
N ILE A 131 20.26 7.85 -6.94
CA ILE A 131 19.65 8.66 -8.01
C ILE A 131 18.16 8.31 -8.14
N SER A 132 17.81 7.03 -8.11
CA SER A 132 16.42 6.59 -8.20
C SER A 132 15.60 7.04 -6.99
N ALA A 133 16.14 6.97 -5.78
CA ALA A 133 15.46 7.47 -4.58
C ALA A 133 15.18 8.99 -4.69
N LEU A 134 16.15 9.76 -5.17
CA LEU A 134 16.01 11.20 -5.38
C LEU A 134 14.99 11.51 -6.49
N ILE A 135 15.07 10.83 -7.63
CA ILE A 135 14.11 11.02 -8.74
C ILE A 135 12.69 10.73 -8.24
N VAL A 136 12.48 9.59 -7.59
CA VAL A 136 11.17 9.21 -7.04
C VAL A 136 10.68 10.26 -6.05
N GLY A 137 11.52 10.74 -5.13
CA GLY A 137 11.16 11.76 -4.15
C GLY A 137 10.78 13.09 -4.79
N ILE A 138 11.53 13.55 -5.80
CA ILE A 138 11.29 14.82 -6.50
C ILE A 138 10.06 14.72 -7.42
N VAL A 139 9.89 13.61 -8.13
CA VAL A 139 8.81 13.44 -9.12
C VAL A 139 7.45 13.22 -8.45
N THR A 140 7.41 12.57 -7.29
CA THR A 140 6.16 12.24 -6.59
C THR A 140 5.19 13.43 -6.40
N PRO A 141 5.60 14.63 -5.97
CA PRO A 141 4.66 15.75 -5.83
C PRO A 141 4.00 16.16 -7.16
N PHE A 142 4.72 16.02 -8.26
CA PHE A 142 4.23 16.40 -9.60
C PHE A 142 3.30 15.33 -10.18
N THR A 143 3.50 14.06 -9.84
CA THR A 143 2.66 12.97 -10.35
C THR A 143 1.26 12.97 -9.75
N LYS A 144 1.06 13.60 -8.59
CA LYS A 144 -0.27 13.83 -8.01
C LYS A 144 -1.18 14.70 -8.86
N LEU A 145 -0.62 15.44 -9.80
CA LEU A 145 -1.36 16.30 -10.75
C LEU A 145 -1.86 15.50 -11.97
N LEU A 146 -1.39 14.26 -12.13
CA LEU A 146 -1.81 13.42 -13.26
C LEU A 146 -3.22 12.87 -13.02
N VAL A 147 -4.16 13.39 -13.78
CA VAL A 147 -5.57 12.95 -13.78
C VAL A 147 -5.95 12.57 -15.19
N SER A 148 -6.70 11.48 -15.35
CA SER A 148 -7.21 11.02 -16.63
C SER A 148 -8.73 10.91 -16.58
N ASP A 149 -9.40 11.08 -17.71
CA ASP A 149 -10.84 10.85 -17.84
C ASP A 149 -11.20 9.35 -17.84
N ASN A 150 -10.21 8.49 -18.05
CA ASN A 150 -10.40 7.04 -18.01
C ASN A 150 -10.30 6.54 -16.57
N GLN A 151 -11.39 5.94 -16.07
CA GLN A 151 -11.48 5.44 -14.69
C GLN A 151 -10.41 4.37 -14.37
N ALA A 152 -10.12 3.46 -15.29
CA ALA A 152 -9.11 2.42 -15.08
C ALA A 152 -7.69 3.01 -15.02
N LEU A 153 -7.42 4.02 -15.86
CA LEU A 153 -6.14 4.71 -15.84
C LEU A 153 -5.98 5.56 -14.57
N ASN A 154 -7.03 6.25 -14.13
CA ASN A 154 -7.01 6.97 -12.85
C ASN A 154 -6.74 6.03 -11.69
N TRP A 155 -7.36 4.87 -11.66
CA TRP A 155 -7.10 3.87 -10.63
C TRP A 155 -5.62 3.41 -10.61
N LEU A 156 -5.03 3.16 -11.79
CA LEU A 156 -3.60 2.84 -11.89
C LEU A 156 -2.71 4.01 -11.43
N LEU A 157 -3.06 5.23 -11.76
CA LEU A 157 -2.34 6.43 -11.33
C LEU A 157 -2.44 6.60 -9.81
N ASP A 158 -3.60 6.38 -9.21
CA ASP A 158 -3.80 6.45 -7.77
C ASP A 158 -3.01 5.37 -7.03
N MET A 159 -2.99 4.13 -7.53
CA MET A 159 -2.18 3.04 -6.94
C MET A 159 -0.68 3.31 -7.03
N THR A 160 -0.24 3.90 -8.14
CA THR A 160 1.19 4.14 -8.38
C THR A 160 1.68 5.43 -7.74
N PHE A 161 0.94 6.51 -7.88
CA PHE A 161 1.37 7.87 -7.54
C PHE A 161 0.53 8.56 -6.45
N GLY A 162 -0.67 8.06 -6.14
CA GLY A 162 -1.55 8.64 -5.12
C GLY A 162 -2.24 9.93 -5.56
N GLY A 163 -2.74 10.00 -6.79
CA GLY A 163 -3.27 11.21 -7.42
C GLY A 163 -4.44 11.84 -6.67
N LYS A 164 -5.56 11.15 -6.54
CA LYS A 164 -6.78 11.68 -5.90
C LYS A 164 -6.87 11.42 -4.40
N GLY A 165 -5.88 10.74 -3.80
CA GLY A 165 -5.88 10.43 -2.37
C GLY A 165 -6.90 9.36 -1.95
N GLU A 166 -7.50 8.65 -2.88
CA GLU A 166 -8.43 7.55 -2.60
C GLU A 166 -7.71 6.31 -2.06
N THR A 167 -6.42 6.14 -2.41
CA THR A 167 -5.59 5.05 -1.91
C THR A 167 -4.74 5.54 -0.74
N SER A 168 -4.82 4.84 0.39
CA SER A 168 -3.99 5.12 1.57
C SER A 168 -2.51 4.84 1.34
N PHE A 169 -2.18 4.02 0.35
CA PHE A 169 -0.83 3.58 0.03
C PHE A 169 -0.59 3.68 -1.47
N CYS A 170 0.38 4.47 -1.87
CA CYS A 170 0.83 4.61 -3.25
C CYS A 170 2.26 4.11 -3.42
N PHE A 171 2.52 3.39 -4.51
CA PHE A 171 3.78 2.68 -4.70
C PHE A 171 5.00 3.61 -4.79
N PHE A 172 4.91 4.66 -5.61
CA PHE A 172 6.07 5.49 -5.96
C PHE A 172 6.71 6.19 -4.76
N PRO A 173 5.97 6.94 -3.91
CA PRO A 173 6.58 7.61 -2.75
C PRO A 173 7.28 6.63 -1.81
N TYR A 174 6.69 5.46 -1.62
CA TYR A 174 7.21 4.46 -0.70
C TYR A 174 8.44 3.72 -1.22
N LEU A 175 8.63 3.63 -2.54
CA LEU A 175 9.82 3.01 -3.15
C LEU A 175 11.10 3.74 -2.78
N SER A 176 11.06 5.07 -2.58
CA SER A 176 12.22 5.85 -2.15
C SER A 176 12.78 5.37 -0.81
N TYR A 177 11.91 5.03 0.15
CA TYR A 177 12.34 4.51 1.46
C TYR A 177 13.04 3.16 1.35
N VAL A 178 12.60 2.30 0.43
CA VAL A 178 13.25 1.01 0.17
C VAL A 178 14.66 1.21 -0.40
N PHE A 179 14.82 2.11 -1.35
CA PHE A 179 16.13 2.43 -1.91
C PHE A 179 17.05 3.06 -0.87
N LEU A 180 16.55 4.00 -0.03
CA LEU A 180 17.31 4.56 1.07
C LEU A 180 17.75 3.47 2.06
N GLY A 181 16.85 2.58 2.46
CA GLY A 181 17.20 1.45 3.33
C GLY A 181 18.30 0.57 2.74
N TYR A 182 18.22 0.27 1.45
CA TYR A 182 19.28 -0.48 0.75
C TYR A 182 20.62 0.26 0.74
N VAL A 183 20.62 1.57 0.48
CA VAL A 183 21.82 2.41 0.48
C VAL A 183 22.48 2.45 1.86
N PHE A 184 21.68 2.61 2.93
CA PHE A 184 22.19 2.63 4.30
C PHE A 184 22.81 1.29 4.76
N ALA A 185 22.41 0.19 4.13
CA ALA A 185 22.92 -1.15 4.44
C ALA A 185 24.24 -1.49 3.73
N LYS A 186 24.65 -0.72 2.72
CA LYS A 186 25.86 -0.90 1.87
C LYS A 186 26.97 0.06 2.25
#